data_e756571c9675f6c3f0026b6f5de82fed
#
_entry.id   e756571c9675f6c3f0026b6f5de82fed
#
_cell.length_a   1.000
_cell.length_b   1.000
_cell.length_c   1.000
_cell.angle_alpha   90.00
_cell.angle_beta   90.00
_cell.angle_gamma   90.00
#
_symmetry.space_group_name_H-M   'P 1'
#
loop_
_entity.id
_entity.type
_entity.pdbx_description
1 polymer ?
#
loop_
_entity_poly.entity_id
_entity_poly.type
_entity_poly.pdbx_seq_one_letter_code
_entity_poly.pdbx_strand_id
1 'polypeptide(L)'
;MATYVISDIHGQLEPFLKLLEETSMDLEKDHLYLLGDYVDWGKDSVPTLLYVKQLDETYENVHVLMGNHDLMFLDTIRSFKEDGTLDANWLQNNCGLDTFKQYLKSSRAVRDEIEAY
;
A
#
# COMPACT_ATOMS: atom_id res chain seq x y z
N MET A 1 -22.90 -13.06 -5.82
CA MET A 1 -21.67 -12.84 -5.08
C MET A 1 -20.47 -13.28 -5.94
N ALA A 2 -19.53 -12.40 -6.14
CA ALA A 2 -18.33 -12.67 -6.93
C ALA A 2 -17.09 -12.51 -6.07
N THR A 3 -15.98 -13.09 -6.52
CA THR A 3 -14.67 -12.96 -5.87
C THR A 3 -13.69 -12.34 -6.85
N TYR A 4 -13.04 -11.26 -6.46
CA TYR A 4 -12.06 -10.55 -7.25
C TYR A 4 -10.70 -10.63 -6.57
N VAL A 5 -9.64 -10.72 -7.38
CA VAL A 5 -8.26 -10.77 -6.89
C VAL A 5 -7.45 -9.73 -7.66
N ILE A 6 -6.75 -8.86 -6.93
CA ILE A 6 -5.88 -7.83 -7.51
C ILE A 6 -4.53 -7.90 -6.80
N SER A 7 -3.45 -7.78 -7.55
CA SER A 7 -2.10 -7.80 -7.00
C SER A 7 -1.22 -6.74 -7.68
N ASP A 8 -0.11 -6.40 -7.01
CA ASP A 8 0.97 -5.57 -7.57
C ASP A 8 0.48 -4.20 -8.05
N ILE A 9 -0.26 -3.49 -7.20
CA ILE A 9 -0.79 -2.15 -7.52
C ILE A 9 0.36 -1.14 -7.68
N HIS A 10 1.42 -1.27 -6.89
CA HIS A 10 2.68 -0.50 -7.00
C HIS A 10 2.47 1.00 -7.19
N GLY A 11 1.73 1.63 -6.27
CA GLY A 11 1.54 3.08 -6.28
C GLY A 11 0.74 3.62 -7.45
N GLN A 12 0.04 2.77 -8.18
CA GLN A 12 -0.81 3.17 -9.30
C GLN A 12 -2.25 3.41 -8.83
N LEU A 13 -2.43 4.45 -8.03
CA LEU A 13 -3.73 4.72 -7.38
C LEU A 13 -4.84 4.97 -8.39
N GLU A 14 -4.62 5.87 -9.36
CA GLU A 14 -5.66 6.18 -10.36
C GLU A 14 -6.08 4.97 -11.20
N PRO A 15 -5.14 4.18 -11.77
CA PRO A 15 -5.51 2.94 -12.45
C PRO A 15 -6.25 1.96 -11.55
N PHE A 16 -5.88 1.85 -10.28
CA PHE A 16 -6.54 0.98 -9.33
C PHE A 16 -8.00 1.42 -9.10
N LEU A 17 -8.22 2.71 -8.85
CA LEU A 17 -9.57 3.26 -8.67
C LEU A 17 -10.43 3.04 -9.90
N LYS A 18 -9.85 3.26 -11.08
CA LYS A 18 -10.54 3.05 -12.36
C LYS A 18 -10.93 1.59 -12.54
N LEU A 19 -10.04 0.66 -12.18
CA LEU A 19 -10.31 -0.76 -12.25
C LEU A 19 -11.49 -1.14 -11.34
N LEU A 20 -11.51 -0.64 -10.11
CA LEU A 20 -12.61 -0.89 -9.19
C LEU A 20 -13.95 -0.39 -9.74
N GLU A 21 -13.94 0.78 -10.38
CA GLU A 21 -15.14 1.36 -11.00
C GLU A 21 -15.60 0.55 -12.21
N GLU A 22 -14.68 0.20 -13.11
CA GLU A 22 -15.00 -0.52 -14.36
C GLU A 22 -15.51 -1.94 -14.14
N THR A 23 -15.05 -2.61 -13.07
CA THR A 23 -15.52 -3.96 -12.75
C THR A 23 -16.90 -3.96 -12.11
N SER A 24 -17.39 -2.79 -11.69
CA SER A 24 -18.71 -2.65 -11.04
C SER A 24 -18.89 -3.57 -9.84
N MET A 25 -17.80 -3.88 -9.13
CA MET A 25 -17.89 -4.75 -7.95
C MET A 25 -18.63 -4.06 -6.82
N ASP A 26 -19.41 -4.84 -6.09
CA ASP A 26 -20.15 -4.38 -4.90
C ASP A 26 -19.40 -4.92 -3.67
N LEU A 27 -18.63 -4.07 -3.00
CA LEU A 27 -17.80 -4.48 -1.86
C LEU A 27 -18.61 -4.89 -0.63
N GLU A 28 -19.91 -4.60 -0.60
CA GLU A 28 -20.78 -5.09 0.46
C GLU A 28 -21.20 -6.53 0.25
N LYS A 29 -21.18 -7.01 -0.99
CA LYS A 29 -21.62 -8.36 -1.37
C LYS A 29 -20.51 -9.23 -1.94
N ASP A 30 -19.60 -8.63 -2.70
CA ASP A 30 -18.50 -9.35 -3.37
C ASP A 30 -17.28 -9.38 -2.47
N HIS A 31 -16.43 -10.38 -2.67
CA HIS A 31 -15.15 -10.47 -1.97
C HIS A 31 -14.02 -9.93 -2.82
N LEU A 32 -13.15 -9.11 -2.23
CA LEU A 32 -11.96 -8.57 -2.88
C LEU A 32 -10.73 -9.01 -2.08
N TYR A 33 -9.80 -9.70 -2.75
CA TYR A 33 -8.52 -10.09 -2.19
C TYR A 33 -7.42 -9.23 -2.82
N LEU A 34 -6.72 -8.47 -1.99
CA LEU A 34 -5.55 -7.69 -2.39
C LEU A 34 -4.30 -8.41 -1.92
N LEU A 35 -3.47 -8.86 -2.87
CA LEU A 35 -2.41 -9.82 -2.59
C LEU A 35 -1.06 -9.19 -2.23
N GLY A 36 -0.99 -7.88 -2.11
CA GLY A 36 0.23 -7.22 -1.68
C GLY A 36 0.89 -6.36 -2.75
N ASP A 37 2.05 -5.80 -2.41
CA ASP A 37 2.85 -4.92 -3.25
C ASP A 37 2.07 -3.66 -3.66
N TYR A 38 1.64 -2.88 -2.66
CA TYR A 38 0.89 -1.64 -2.86
C TYR A 38 1.80 -0.45 -3.12
N VAL A 39 3.04 -0.51 -2.68
CA VAL A 39 4.02 0.57 -2.76
C VAL A 39 5.09 0.27 -3.80
N ASP A 40 5.91 1.28 -4.10
CA ASP A 40 7.05 1.25 -5.01
C ASP A 40 6.62 1.20 -6.49
N TRP A 41 7.49 1.66 -7.36
CA TRP A 41 7.35 1.76 -8.82
C TRP A 41 6.39 2.85 -9.30
N GLY A 42 5.25 3.08 -8.64
CA GLY A 42 4.31 4.12 -9.01
C GLY A 42 4.53 5.43 -8.26
N LYS A 43 3.86 6.47 -8.69
CA LYS A 43 4.01 7.83 -8.13
C LYS A 43 3.22 8.06 -6.84
N ASP A 44 2.24 7.22 -6.55
CA ASP A 44 1.28 7.43 -5.45
C ASP A 44 1.34 6.29 -4.43
N SER A 45 2.55 5.88 -4.02
CA SER A 45 2.72 4.74 -3.10
C SER A 45 2.01 4.96 -1.76
N VAL A 46 2.25 6.09 -1.10
CA VAL A 46 1.62 6.36 0.19
C VAL A 46 0.11 6.55 0.05
N PRO A 47 -0.41 7.35 -0.89
CA PRO A 47 -1.85 7.43 -1.10
C PRO A 47 -2.51 6.09 -1.41
N THR A 48 -1.86 5.24 -2.18
CA THR A 48 -2.37 3.89 -2.50
C THR A 48 -2.49 3.05 -1.24
N LEU A 49 -1.46 3.04 -0.41
CA LEU A 49 -1.45 2.28 0.84
C LEU A 49 -2.57 2.75 1.78
N LEU A 50 -2.76 4.05 1.90
CA LEU A 50 -3.82 4.62 2.74
C LEU A 50 -5.21 4.26 2.21
N TYR A 51 -5.38 4.25 0.90
CA TYR A 51 -6.66 3.86 0.29
C TYR A 51 -6.97 2.38 0.54
N VAL A 52 -5.96 1.51 0.39
CA VAL A 52 -6.10 0.07 0.68
C VAL A 52 -6.49 -0.13 2.15
N LYS A 53 -5.84 0.59 3.07
CA LYS A 53 -6.16 0.54 4.48
C LYS A 53 -7.62 0.97 4.73
N GLN A 54 -8.06 2.02 4.07
CA GLN A 54 -9.44 2.51 4.18
C GLN A 54 -10.45 1.45 3.72
N LEU A 55 -10.17 0.76 2.61
CA LEU A 55 -11.03 -0.31 2.12
C LEU A 55 -11.10 -1.46 3.13
N ASP A 56 -9.95 -1.84 3.68
CA ASP A 56 -9.86 -2.92 4.68
C ASP A 56 -10.69 -2.60 5.92
N GLU A 57 -10.63 -1.37 6.40
CA GLU A 57 -11.37 -0.93 7.58
C GLU A 57 -12.87 -0.74 7.33
N THR A 58 -13.24 -0.40 6.10
CA THR A 58 -14.64 -0.07 5.74
C THR A 58 -15.45 -1.31 5.40
N TYR A 59 -14.85 -2.29 4.73
CA TYR A 59 -15.57 -3.45 4.20
C TYR A 59 -15.03 -4.75 4.75
N GLU A 60 -15.88 -5.57 5.35
CA GLU A 60 -15.48 -6.88 5.87
C GLU A 60 -15.07 -7.86 4.77
N ASN A 61 -15.57 -7.66 3.56
CA ASN A 61 -15.30 -8.53 2.41
C ASN A 61 -14.01 -8.19 1.69
N VAL A 62 -13.29 -7.14 2.12
CA VAL A 62 -11.97 -6.81 1.58
C VAL A 62 -10.90 -7.49 2.44
N HIS A 63 -10.05 -8.28 1.80
CA HIS A 63 -8.99 -9.04 2.46
C HIS A 63 -7.65 -8.56 1.94
N VAL A 64 -6.83 -8.00 2.83
CA VAL A 64 -5.56 -7.36 2.48
C VAL A 64 -4.39 -8.20 2.97
N LEU A 65 -3.53 -8.60 2.05
CA LEU A 65 -2.30 -9.34 2.34
C LEU A 65 -1.10 -8.44 2.10
N MET A 66 0.02 -8.76 2.73
CA MET A 66 1.26 -7.98 2.60
C MET A 66 2.18 -8.61 1.55
N GLY A 67 2.70 -7.79 0.62
CA GLY A 67 3.68 -8.23 -0.35
C GLY A 67 5.11 -7.90 0.07
N ASN A 68 6.09 -8.29 -0.76
CA ASN A 68 7.51 -8.08 -0.48
C ASN A 68 7.86 -6.60 -0.33
N HIS A 69 7.37 -5.77 -1.23
CA HIS A 69 7.65 -4.34 -1.23
C HIS A 69 7.07 -3.65 0.01
N ASP A 70 5.88 -4.05 0.42
CA ASP A 70 5.24 -3.51 1.61
C ASP A 70 6.04 -3.86 2.87
N LEU A 71 6.53 -5.09 2.96
CA LEU A 71 7.36 -5.53 4.08
C LEU A 71 8.68 -4.76 4.13
N MET A 72 9.35 -4.60 2.99
CA MET A 72 10.59 -3.83 2.92
C MET A 72 10.38 -2.38 3.36
N PHE A 73 9.28 -1.78 2.97
CA PHE A 73 8.92 -0.42 3.40
C PHE A 73 8.75 -0.33 4.92
N LEU A 74 7.96 -1.22 5.50
CA LEU A 74 7.71 -1.22 6.94
C LEU A 74 8.97 -1.53 7.75
N ASP A 75 9.78 -2.48 7.30
CA ASP A 75 11.06 -2.81 7.95
C ASP A 75 12.03 -1.63 7.91
N THR A 76 12.05 -0.88 6.80
CA THR A 76 12.88 0.31 6.68
C THR A 76 12.43 1.41 7.64
N ILE A 77 11.12 1.62 7.79
CA ILE A 77 10.60 2.58 8.76
C ILE A 77 11.06 2.22 10.17
N ARG A 78 10.95 0.95 10.54
CA ARG A 78 11.38 0.49 11.87
C ARG A 78 12.86 0.70 12.10
N SER A 79 13.70 0.30 11.14
CA SER A 79 15.15 0.49 11.23
C SER A 79 15.52 1.96 11.35
N PHE A 80 14.89 2.81 10.57
CA PHE A 80 15.14 4.25 10.58
C PHE A 80 14.80 4.86 11.94
N LYS A 81 13.69 4.46 12.56
CA LYS A 81 13.27 4.96 13.86
C LYS A 81 14.15 4.45 15.00
N GLU A 82 14.64 3.21 14.90
CA GLU A 82 15.44 2.59 15.95
C GLU A 82 16.89 3.10 15.95
N ASP A 83 17.54 3.15 14.79
CA ASP A 83 18.97 3.45 14.72
C ASP A 83 19.38 4.28 13.49
N GLY A 84 18.43 4.78 12.72
CA GLY A 84 18.68 5.61 11.55
C GLY A 84 19.14 4.82 10.31
N THR A 85 19.12 3.49 10.34
CA THR A 85 19.52 2.69 9.19
C THR A 85 18.43 2.59 8.14
N LEU A 86 18.86 2.44 6.87
CA LEU A 86 17.97 2.31 5.72
C LEU A 86 18.35 1.09 4.91
N ASP A 87 17.37 0.42 4.31
CA ASP A 87 17.59 -0.68 3.39
C ASP A 87 17.98 -0.13 2.00
N ALA A 88 19.28 -0.12 1.71
CA ALA A 88 19.80 0.42 0.45
C ALA A 88 19.30 -0.38 -0.76
N ASN A 89 19.11 -1.68 -0.61
CA ASN A 89 18.60 -2.51 -1.70
C ASN A 89 17.17 -2.11 -2.08
N TRP A 90 16.32 -1.91 -1.08
CA TRP A 90 14.95 -1.45 -1.34
C TRP A 90 14.95 -0.05 -1.97
N LEU A 91 15.73 0.89 -1.42
CA LEU A 91 15.77 2.27 -1.91
C LEU A 91 16.28 2.37 -3.35
N GLN A 92 17.33 1.64 -3.69
CA GLN A 92 18.02 1.78 -4.98
C GLN A 92 17.55 0.80 -6.04
N ASN A 93 17.32 -0.46 -5.66
CA ASN A 93 17.07 -1.53 -6.63
C ASN A 93 15.58 -1.90 -6.74
N ASN A 94 14.75 -1.47 -5.79
CA ASN A 94 13.34 -1.80 -5.75
C ASN A 94 12.44 -0.56 -5.79
N CYS A 95 12.99 0.56 -6.25
CA CYS A 95 12.27 1.84 -6.39
C CYS A 95 11.61 2.35 -5.10
N GLY A 96 12.20 2.01 -3.95
CA GLY A 96 11.67 2.41 -2.65
C GLY A 96 11.95 3.87 -2.29
N LEU A 97 12.88 4.52 -2.98
CA LEU A 97 13.26 5.90 -2.67
C LEU A 97 12.07 6.86 -2.74
N ASP A 98 11.27 6.79 -3.79
CA ASP A 98 10.10 7.65 -3.94
C ASP A 98 9.05 7.36 -2.86
N THR A 99 8.84 6.10 -2.52
CA THR A 99 7.93 5.71 -1.44
C THR A 99 8.41 6.30 -0.11
N PHE A 100 9.69 6.20 0.19
CA PHE A 100 10.25 6.72 1.44
C PHE A 100 10.16 8.25 1.49
N LYS A 101 10.41 8.94 0.36
CA LYS A 101 10.23 10.39 0.27
C LYS A 101 8.79 10.81 0.53
N GLN A 102 7.82 10.09 -0.03
CA GLN A 102 6.40 10.35 0.23
C GLN A 102 6.07 10.19 1.71
N TYR A 103 6.60 9.14 2.35
CA TYR A 103 6.44 8.90 3.78
C TYR A 103 7.00 10.06 4.61
N LEU A 104 8.22 10.52 4.31
CA LEU A 104 8.86 11.60 5.05
C LEU A 104 8.14 12.93 4.89
N LYS A 105 7.53 13.18 3.73
CA LYS A 105 6.75 14.40 3.46
C LYS A 105 5.35 14.37 4.04
N SER A 106 4.89 13.20 4.48
CA SER A 106 3.55 13.03 5.05
C SER A 106 3.46 13.71 6.42
N SER A 107 2.25 14.09 6.80
CA SER A 107 2.01 14.62 8.15
C SER A 107 2.28 13.54 9.20
N ARG A 108 2.48 13.97 10.45
CA ARG A 108 2.68 13.03 11.54
C ARG A 108 1.50 12.07 11.70
N ALA A 109 0.27 12.58 11.56
CA ALA A 109 -0.92 11.74 11.65
C ALA A 109 -0.93 10.64 10.59
N VAL A 110 -0.56 10.97 9.35
CA VAL A 110 -0.47 10.00 8.24
C VAL A 110 0.65 9.00 8.51
N ARG A 111 1.83 9.45 8.97
CA ARG A 111 2.92 8.54 9.28
C ARG A 111 2.54 7.57 10.40
N ASP A 112 1.89 8.04 11.45
CA ASP A 112 1.43 7.19 12.55
C ASP A 112 0.41 6.16 12.05
N GLU A 113 -0.48 6.54 11.15
CA GLU A 113 -1.47 5.64 10.55
C GLU A 113 -0.80 4.53 9.74
N ILE A 114 0.23 4.86 8.95
CA ILE A 114 1.00 3.89 8.17
C ILE A 114 1.72 2.92 9.10
N GLU A 115 2.36 3.42 10.13
CA GLU A 115 3.13 2.60 11.08
C GLU A 115 2.25 1.64 11.87
N ALA A 116 1.02 2.01 12.15
CA ALA A 116 0.07 1.19 12.88
C ALA A 116 -0.59 0.10 12.02
N TYR A 117 -0.52 0.22 10.72
CA TYR A 117 -1.10 -0.74 9.78
C TYR A 117 -0.17 -1.94 9.54
#